data_299d1df295fc9b557c91eaca0cf1f818
#
_entry.id   299d1df295fc9b557c91eaca0cf1f818
#
_cell.length_a   1.000
_cell.length_b   1.000
_cell.length_c   1.000
_cell.angle_alpha   90.00
_cell.angle_beta   90.00
_cell.angle_gamma   90.00
#
_symmetry.space_group_name_H-M   'P 1'
#
loop_
_entity.id
_entity.type
_entity.pdbx_description
1 polymer ?
#
loop_
_entity_poly.entity_id
_entity_poly.type
_entity_poly.pdbx_seq_one_letter_code
_entity_poly.pdbx_strand_id
1 'polypeptide(L)'
;PDDVAYRLNLVTLSLLGGDLCMEDFSAGHISTEEARELIACLQEEFGDDEFEFYAGVSYRHLMVWRGGRDDIHMPPPHDLTGQSVTDYVPRSAASMPLMNITNAAQLLFKQHPVNVRRETEGKHAANSIWLWGQGRRPQMPTLRDKFNLSGAVISAVDLIKGIGIYAGLDVIEVPGATGYLDTNYKGKGEAALEALQSRDFVYLHVEAPDEAAHGGSLTDKIEAIERFDKDVVGTVMADIASLGDYRVLLLPDHPTPVAKMTHTKDPVPFVLAGSGVDTTAAAAEEYSEVAARKSGLVVTPGHKIMDLLVNGRLT
;
A
#
# COMPACT_ATOMS: atom_id res chain seq x y z
N PRO A 1 17.41 14.18 3.58
CA PRO A 1 17.50 13.88 2.12
C PRO A 1 18.38 12.69 1.83
N ASP A 2 19.41 12.44 2.68
CA ASP A 2 20.42 11.42 2.46
C ASP A 2 20.10 10.08 3.15
N ASP A 3 19.02 10.02 3.91
CA ASP A 3 18.59 8.82 4.60
C ASP A 3 17.89 7.86 3.65
N VAL A 4 18.06 6.56 3.90
CA VAL A 4 17.44 5.49 3.13
C VAL A 4 16.47 4.73 4.02
N ALA A 5 15.21 4.67 3.62
CA ALA A 5 14.22 3.83 4.27
C ALA A 5 14.20 2.44 3.61
N TYR A 6 14.25 1.40 4.42
CA TYR A 6 14.06 0.01 4.02
C TYR A 6 12.71 -0.49 4.56
N ARG A 7 11.96 -1.20 3.75
CA ARG A 7 10.89 -2.03 4.28
C ARG A 7 11.52 -3.14 5.10
N LEU A 8 10.96 -3.39 6.26
CA LEU A 8 11.39 -4.44 7.17
C LEU A 8 10.22 -5.39 7.40
N ASN A 9 10.35 -6.63 6.90
CA ASN A 9 9.41 -7.68 7.27
C ASN A 9 9.98 -8.50 8.43
N LEU A 10 9.12 -8.83 9.39
CA LEU A 10 9.36 -9.96 10.29
C LEU A 10 9.02 -11.24 9.54
N VAL A 11 9.97 -12.15 9.42
CA VAL A 11 9.84 -13.36 8.62
C VAL A 11 10.20 -14.62 9.41
N THR A 12 9.76 -15.78 8.92
CA THR A 12 10.25 -17.08 9.37
C THR A 12 11.18 -17.67 8.32
N LEU A 13 12.41 -17.90 8.71
CA LEU A 13 13.41 -18.62 7.93
C LEU A 13 13.65 -20.01 8.48
N SER A 14 13.89 -20.98 7.60
CA SER A 14 14.25 -22.36 7.95
C SER A 14 15.49 -22.83 7.18
N LEU A 15 16.10 -23.92 7.66
CA LEU A 15 17.22 -24.57 6.99
C LEU A 15 16.71 -25.85 6.34
N LEU A 16 16.74 -25.95 5.03
CA LEU A 16 16.35 -27.14 4.26
C LEU A 16 17.52 -27.58 3.39
N GLY A 17 18.03 -28.80 3.64
CA GLY A 17 19.13 -29.34 2.85
C GLY A 17 20.46 -28.56 2.93
N GLY A 18 20.62 -27.70 3.90
CA GLY A 18 21.78 -26.80 4.07
C GLY A 18 21.56 -25.39 3.51
N ASP A 19 20.47 -25.15 2.81
CA ASP A 19 20.09 -23.83 2.30
C ASP A 19 19.16 -23.09 3.26
N LEU A 20 19.33 -21.78 3.33
CA LEU A 20 18.40 -20.89 4.02
C LEU A 20 17.17 -20.68 3.14
N CYS A 21 15.98 -20.99 3.66
CA CYS A 21 14.72 -20.90 2.95
C CYS A 21 13.76 -19.91 3.60
N MET A 22 12.99 -19.18 2.79
CA MET A 22 11.86 -18.34 3.26
C MET A 22 10.68 -19.27 3.54
N GLU A 23 10.45 -19.61 4.79
CA GLU A 23 9.31 -20.44 5.20
C GLU A 23 8.01 -19.65 5.18
N ASP A 24 8.04 -18.44 5.76
CA ASP A 24 6.88 -17.54 5.79
C ASP A 24 7.33 -16.07 5.81
N PHE A 25 6.90 -15.31 4.82
CA PHE A 25 7.22 -13.88 4.66
C PHE A 25 6.54 -12.96 5.67
N SER A 26 5.56 -13.48 6.42
CA SER A 26 4.70 -12.76 7.37
C SER A 26 4.87 -13.24 8.82
N ALA A 27 5.78 -14.20 9.06
CA ALA A 27 5.90 -14.90 10.34
C ALA A 27 4.55 -15.45 10.85
N GLY A 28 3.79 -16.12 9.96
CA GLY A 28 2.45 -16.63 10.28
C GLY A 28 1.45 -15.54 10.58
N HIS A 29 1.48 -14.46 9.81
CA HIS A 29 0.65 -13.27 10.05
C HIS A 29 0.71 -12.79 11.51
N ILE A 30 1.93 -12.56 11.99
CA ILE A 30 2.17 -12.08 13.36
C ILE A 30 1.28 -10.88 13.70
N SER A 31 0.72 -10.86 14.91
CA SER A 31 -0.14 -9.74 15.33
C SER A 31 0.66 -8.44 15.44
N THR A 32 -0.03 -7.30 15.31
CA THR A 32 0.62 -5.99 15.45
C THR A 32 1.21 -5.78 16.84
N GLU A 33 0.56 -6.31 17.88
CA GLU A 33 1.00 -6.22 19.28
C GLU A 33 2.31 -6.99 19.46
N GLU A 34 2.36 -8.26 19.05
CA GLU A 34 3.56 -9.11 19.13
C GLU A 34 4.71 -8.50 18.31
N ALA A 35 4.42 -8.00 17.12
CA ALA A 35 5.41 -7.37 16.24
C ALA A 35 6.01 -6.10 16.86
N ARG A 36 5.19 -5.28 17.52
CA ARG A 36 5.66 -4.06 18.21
C ARG A 36 6.66 -4.39 19.31
N GLU A 37 6.46 -5.47 20.06
CA GLU A 37 7.42 -5.92 21.09
C GLU A 37 8.78 -6.26 20.45
N LEU A 38 8.78 -6.98 19.32
CA LEU A 38 10.01 -7.33 18.60
C LEU A 38 10.72 -6.11 17.98
N ILE A 39 9.97 -5.19 17.38
CA ILE A 39 10.55 -3.97 16.80
C ILE A 39 11.06 -3.03 17.89
N ALA A 40 10.36 -2.92 19.03
CA ALA A 40 10.85 -2.15 20.17
C ALA A 40 12.18 -2.71 20.70
N CYS A 41 12.31 -4.05 20.76
CA CYS A 41 13.54 -4.72 21.14
C CYS A 41 14.70 -4.45 20.14
N LEU A 42 14.40 -4.42 18.82
CA LEU A 42 15.39 -3.99 17.81
C LEU A 42 15.82 -2.54 18.00
N GLN A 43 14.86 -1.64 18.25
CA GLN A 43 15.16 -0.23 18.48
C GLN A 43 15.99 -0.02 19.75
N GLU A 44 15.72 -0.76 20.81
CA GLU A 44 16.48 -0.67 22.06
C GLU A 44 17.94 -1.17 21.91
N GLU A 45 18.13 -2.24 21.14
CA GLU A 45 19.44 -2.88 21.01
C GLU A 45 20.31 -2.27 19.90
N PHE A 46 19.70 -1.85 18.77
CA PHE A 46 20.42 -1.41 17.56
C PHE A 46 20.03 -0.01 17.11
N GLY A 47 19.06 0.65 17.74
CA GLY A 47 18.69 2.01 17.44
C GLY A 47 19.76 2.98 17.93
N ASP A 48 20.33 3.79 17.01
CA ASP A 48 21.37 4.76 17.29
C ASP A 48 21.28 5.96 16.33
N ASP A 49 22.34 6.74 16.20
CA ASP A 49 22.41 7.87 15.26
C ASP A 49 22.44 7.42 13.79
N GLU A 50 22.70 6.13 13.51
CA GLU A 50 22.80 5.56 12.17
C GLU A 50 21.51 4.80 11.77
N PHE A 51 20.92 4.04 12.71
CA PHE A 51 19.75 3.19 12.44
C PHE A 51 18.57 3.51 13.35
N GLU A 52 17.37 3.59 12.75
CA GLU A 52 16.10 3.73 13.46
C GLU A 52 15.10 2.68 12.96
N PHE A 53 14.31 2.11 13.89
CA PHE A 53 13.31 1.09 13.59
C PHE A 53 11.91 1.59 13.94
N TYR A 54 10.97 1.46 13.02
CA TYR A 54 9.60 1.93 13.17
C TYR A 54 8.62 0.78 13.01
N ALA A 55 7.83 0.53 14.06
CA ALA A 55 6.78 -0.46 14.02
C ALA A 55 5.61 -0.01 13.14
N GLY A 56 5.21 -0.87 12.21
CA GLY A 56 4.01 -0.73 11.40
C GLY A 56 2.94 -1.75 11.81
N VAL A 57 2.22 -2.30 10.83
CA VAL A 57 1.10 -3.21 11.04
C VAL A 57 1.54 -4.65 10.74
N SER A 58 1.22 -5.59 11.66
CA SER A 58 1.52 -7.02 11.53
C SER A 58 3.01 -7.23 11.27
N TYR A 59 3.39 -7.89 10.20
CA TYR A 59 4.78 -8.19 9.83
C TYR A 59 5.51 -7.04 9.10
N ARG A 60 4.84 -5.92 8.80
CA ARG A 60 5.32 -4.81 7.95
C ARG A 60 5.81 -3.65 8.80
N HIS A 61 7.10 -3.34 8.71
CA HIS A 61 7.78 -2.29 9.47
C HIS A 61 8.74 -1.52 8.59
N LEU A 62 9.43 -0.54 9.15
CA LEU A 62 10.47 0.23 8.47
C LEU A 62 11.73 0.26 9.32
N MET A 63 12.87 0.27 8.61
CA MET A 63 14.16 0.69 9.13
C MET A 63 14.64 1.90 8.35
N VAL A 64 15.14 2.91 9.02
CA VAL A 64 15.79 4.06 8.40
C VAL A 64 17.29 3.97 8.66
N TRP A 65 18.07 4.02 7.61
CA TRP A 65 19.53 4.08 7.64
C TRP A 65 19.97 5.49 7.26
N ARG A 66 20.46 6.27 8.22
CA ARG A 66 20.89 7.65 8.03
C ARG A 66 22.18 7.70 7.22
N GLY A 67 22.17 8.48 6.14
CA GLY A 67 23.28 8.50 5.19
C GLY A 67 23.58 7.17 4.52
N GLY A 68 22.65 6.22 4.57
CA GLY A 68 22.79 4.85 4.11
C GLY A 68 22.85 4.70 2.58
N ARG A 69 22.86 3.45 2.15
CA ARG A 69 22.96 3.05 0.74
C ARG A 69 21.64 2.52 0.22
N ASP A 70 21.27 2.88 -0.99
CA ASP A 70 20.05 2.44 -1.70
C ASP A 70 20.32 1.48 -2.87
N ASP A 71 21.60 1.09 -3.06
CA ASP A 71 22.04 0.15 -4.10
C ASP A 71 22.17 -1.32 -3.63
N ILE A 72 21.68 -1.64 -2.42
CA ILE A 72 21.67 -2.99 -1.86
C ILE A 72 20.26 -3.56 -2.02
N HIS A 73 20.06 -4.39 -3.05
CA HIS A 73 18.74 -4.91 -3.38
C HIS A 73 18.54 -6.33 -2.87
N MET A 74 17.41 -6.51 -2.16
CA MET A 74 16.86 -7.82 -1.83
C MET A 74 15.45 -7.91 -2.43
N PRO A 75 15.08 -9.06 -3.01
CA PRO A 75 13.74 -9.22 -3.58
C PRO A 75 12.66 -9.19 -2.51
N PRO A 76 11.39 -8.90 -2.90
CA PRO A 76 10.26 -8.96 -1.99
C PRO A 76 10.14 -10.35 -1.35
N PRO A 77 9.99 -10.46 -0.02
CA PRO A 77 9.98 -11.77 0.65
C PRO A 77 8.78 -12.65 0.30
N HIS A 78 7.66 -12.05 -0.10
CA HIS A 78 6.47 -12.79 -0.54
C HIS A 78 6.69 -13.53 -1.88
N ASP A 79 7.59 -13.05 -2.73
CA ASP A 79 7.96 -13.74 -3.98
C ASP A 79 8.88 -14.95 -3.74
N LEU A 80 9.41 -15.09 -2.52
CA LEU A 80 10.40 -16.11 -2.16
C LEU A 80 9.85 -17.23 -1.27
N THR A 81 8.59 -17.16 -0.89
CA THR A 81 7.98 -18.16 0.00
C THR A 81 8.16 -19.58 -0.53
N GLY A 82 8.69 -20.48 0.31
CA GLY A 82 9.00 -21.87 -0.04
C GLY A 82 10.29 -22.05 -0.86
N GLN A 83 11.06 -20.98 -1.12
CA GLN A 83 12.27 -21.03 -1.93
C GLN A 83 13.54 -20.79 -1.10
N SER A 84 14.68 -21.27 -1.61
CA SER A 84 15.99 -20.92 -1.07
C SER A 84 16.26 -19.43 -1.26
N VAL A 85 16.70 -18.77 -0.18
CA VAL A 85 17.08 -17.36 -0.17
C VAL A 85 18.60 -17.15 -0.05
N THR A 86 19.36 -18.21 -0.03
CA THR A 86 20.82 -18.22 0.19
C THR A 86 21.55 -17.29 -0.79
N ASP A 87 21.12 -17.26 -2.05
CA ASP A 87 21.76 -16.47 -3.12
C ASP A 87 21.33 -15.00 -3.11
N TYR A 88 20.21 -14.67 -2.44
CA TYR A 88 19.71 -13.30 -2.31
C TYR A 88 20.28 -12.55 -1.11
N VAL A 89 20.90 -13.27 -0.16
CA VAL A 89 21.57 -12.65 0.98
C VAL A 89 22.80 -11.88 0.49
N PRO A 90 22.87 -10.55 0.67
CA PRO A 90 23.95 -9.75 0.12
C PRO A 90 25.25 -10.03 0.86
N ARG A 91 26.37 -10.15 0.09
CA ARG A 91 27.69 -10.53 0.62
C ARG A 91 28.79 -9.49 0.38
N SER A 92 28.42 -8.31 -0.08
CA SER A 92 29.38 -7.23 -0.34
C SER A 92 29.82 -6.54 0.96
N ALA A 93 30.98 -5.90 0.96
CA ALA A 93 31.41 -5.07 2.07
C ALA A 93 30.39 -3.93 2.37
N ALA A 94 29.74 -3.42 1.32
CA ALA A 94 28.73 -2.37 1.44
C ALA A 94 27.47 -2.81 2.18
N SER A 95 27.13 -4.11 2.13
CA SER A 95 25.95 -4.67 2.79
C SER A 95 26.20 -5.17 4.23
N MET A 96 27.46 -5.14 4.67
CA MET A 96 27.83 -5.65 6.01
C MET A 96 27.01 -5.02 7.15
N PRO A 97 26.73 -3.70 7.19
CA PRO A 97 25.90 -3.12 8.25
C PRO A 97 24.52 -3.76 8.34
N LEU A 98 23.84 -3.94 7.20
CA LEU A 98 22.52 -4.58 7.15
C LEU A 98 22.58 -6.06 7.58
N MET A 99 23.62 -6.76 7.16
CA MET A 99 23.81 -8.17 7.51
C MET A 99 24.13 -8.35 8.99
N ASN A 100 24.92 -7.45 9.58
CA ASN A 100 25.20 -7.48 11.01
C ASN A 100 23.92 -7.32 11.83
N ILE A 101 23.06 -6.36 11.48
CA ILE A 101 21.77 -6.16 12.13
C ILE A 101 20.88 -7.39 11.94
N THR A 102 20.80 -7.94 10.71
CA THR A 102 19.98 -9.12 10.43
C THR A 102 20.41 -10.33 11.27
N ASN A 103 21.72 -10.60 11.30
CA ASN A 103 22.25 -11.72 12.08
C ASN A 103 22.06 -11.52 13.59
N ALA A 104 22.26 -10.31 14.08
CA ALA A 104 22.06 -9.98 15.48
C ALA A 104 20.57 -10.05 15.86
N ALA A 105 19.66 -9.62 14.98
CA ALA A 105 18.21 -9.76 15.16
C ALA A 105 17.80 -11.23 15.29
N GLN A 106 18.38 -12.14 14.49
CA GLN A 106 18.11 -13.58 14.60
C GLN A 106 18.49 -14.14 15.98
N LEU A 107 19.64 -13.71 16.52
CA LEU A 107 20.08 -14.12 17.85
C LEU A 107 19.16 -13.56 18.96
N LEU A 108 18.81 -12.29 18.84
CA LEU A 108 17.93 -11.60 19.77
C LEU A 108 16.53 -12.22 19.81
N PHE A 109 15.95 -12.51 18.65
CA PHE A 109 14.61 -13.06 18.51
C PHE A 109 14.48 -14.51 18.96
N LYS A 110 15.56 -15.29 18.93
CA LYS A 110 15.55 -16.71 19.27
C LYS A 110 15.02 -17.01 20.68
N GLN A 111 15.30 -16.12 21.63
CA GLN A 111 14.88 -16.29 23.03
C GLN A 111 13.85 -15.23 23.47
N HIS A 112 13.36 -14.42 22.53
CA HIS A 112 12.39 -13.39 22.86
C HIS A 112 11.06 -14.02 23.32
N PRO A 113 10.44 -13.52 24.42
CA PRO A 113 9.20 -14.10 24.97
C PRO A 113 8.07 -14.28 23.96
N VAL A 114 7.95 -13.37 23.00
CA VAL A 114 6.97 -13.47 21.88
C VAL A 114 7.20 -14.78 21.11
N ASN A 115 8.42 -15.05 20.66
CA ASN A 115 8.71 -16.23 19.86
C ASN A 115 8.62 -17.52 20.66
N VAL A 116 9.07 -17.53 21.91
CA VAL A 116 8.92 -18.68 22.82
C VAL A 116 7.44 -19.04 22.99
N ARG A 117 6.57 -18.03 23.16
CA ARG A 117 5.11 -18.22 23.25
C ARG A 117 4.55 -18.76 21.94
N ARG A 118 4.92 -18.16 20.80
CA ARG A 118 4.46 -18.57 19.46
C ARG A 118 4.83 -20.00 19.14
N GLU A 119 6.07 -20.41 19.39
CA GLU A 119 6.53 -21.79 19.21
C GLU A 119 5.76 -22.77 20.10
N THR A 120 5.51 -22.42 21.36
CA THR A 120 4.71 -23.25 22.29
C THR A 120 3.27 -23.42 21.79
N GLU A 121 2.72 -22.42 21.11
CA GLU A 121 1.39 -22.44 20.50
C GLU A 121 1.38 -23.09 19.10
N GLY A 122 2.51 -23.58 18.60
CA GLY A 122 2.63 -24.17 17.26
C GLY A 122 2.51 -23.15 16.12
N LYS A 123 2.79 -21.88 16.41
CA LYS A 123 2.80 -20.79 15.41
C LYS A 123 4.22 -20.57 14.87
N HIS A 124 4.33 -20.02 13.67
CA HIS A 124 5.61 -19.58 13.11
C HIS A 124 6.24 -18.49 13.97
N ALA A 125 7.50 -18.70 14.37
CA ALA A 125 8.29 -17.67 15.06
C ALA A 125 8.77 -16.61 14.06
N ALA A 126 8.75 -15.35 14.44
CA ALA A 126 9.43 -14.28 13.72
C ALA A 126 10.93 -14.35 14.03
N ASN A 127 11.66 -15.25 13.38
CA ASN A 127 13.04 -15.57 13.70
C ASN A 127 14.09 -14.76 12.92
N SER A 128 13.65 -13.90 12.00
CA SER A 128 14.53 -13.00 11.25
C SER A 128 13.82 -11.74 10.81
N ILE A 129 14.61 -10.74 10.41
CA ILE A 129 14.15 -9.60 9.64
C ILE A 129 14.56 -9.79 8.18
N TRP A 130 13.77 -9.19 7.26
CA TRP A 130 14.07 -9.12 5.83
C TRP A 130 13.97 -7.67 5.38
N LEU A 131 15.12 -7.08 4.99
CA LEU A 131 15.24 -5.69 4.58
C LEU A 131 15.18 -5.60 3.05
N TRP A 132 14.21 -4.86 2.51
CA TRP A 132 13.96 -4.81 1.07
C TRP A 132 13.25 -3.51 0.68
N GLY A 133 13.05 -3.30 -0.63
CA GLY A 133 12.23 -2.20 -1.14
C GLY A 133 12.71 -0.83 -0.66
N GLN A 134 14.01 -0.65 -0.59
CA GLN A 134 14.66 0.56 -0.10
C GLN A 134 14.45 1.75 -1.03
N GLY A 135 14.50 2.94 -0.44
CA GLY A 135 14.45 4.18 -1.20
C GLY A 135 14.75 5.40 -0.36
N ARG A 136 15.09 6.48 -1.04
CA ARG A 136 15.27 7.81 -0.47
C ARG A 136 13.96 8.59 -0.54
N ARG A 137 13.89 9.67 0.19
CA ARG A 137 12.76 10.59 0.12
C ARG A 137 12.55 11.04 -1.33
N PRO A 138 11.39 10.76 -1.94
CA PRO A 138 11.11 11.20 -3.30
C PRO A 138 11.01 12.73 -3.36
N GLN A 139 11.59 13.31 -4.40
CA GLN A 139 11.40 14.73 -4.73
C GLN A 139 10.32 14.80 -5.81
N MET A 140 9.13 15.17 -5.41
CA MET A 140 8.00 15.32 -6.32
C MET A 140 7.25 16.62 -6.01
N PRO A 141 6.70 17.30 -7.03
CA PRO A 141 5.88 18.47 -6.81
C PRO A 141 4.59 18.09 -6.09
N THR A 142 4.12 18.93 -5.19
CA THR A 142 2.85 18.73 -4.52
C THR A 142 1.67 18.98 -5.46
N LEU A 143 0.47 18.54 -5.05
CA LEU A 143 -0.77 18.87 -5.77
C LEU A 143 -0.99 20.37 -5.87
N ARG A 144 -0.59 21.11 -4.80
CA ARG A 144 -0.64 22.57 -4.80
C ARG A 144 0.31 23.19 -5.82
N ASP A 145 1.53 22.65 -5.97
CA ASP A 145 2.50 23.16 -6.93
C ASP A 145 2.05 22.92 -8.38
N LYS A 146 1.42 21.76 -8.65
CA LYS A 146 1.01 21.37 -10.01
C LYS A 146 -0.34 21.95 -10.44
N PHE A 147 -1.30 21.96 -9.53
CA PHE A 147 -2.70 22.25 -9.86
C PHE A 147 -3.31 23.36 -9.01
N ASN A 148 -2.55 23.93 -8.06
CA ASN A 148 -3.03 24.89 -7.08
C ASN A 148 -4.24 24.39 -6.26
N LEU A 149 -4.26 23.08 -5.94
CA LEU A 149 -5.32 22.43 -5.17
C LEU A 149 -4.81 22.05 -3.77
N SER A 150 -5.62 22.31 -2.77
CA SER A 150 -5.53 21.70 -1.44
C SER A 150 -6.25 20.34 -1.45
N GLY A 151 -5.79 19.38 -0.65
CA GLY A 151 -6.45 18.08 -0.70
C GLY A 151 -6.18 17.17 0.49
N ALA A 152 -6.90 16.06 0.51
CA ALA A 152 -6.74 14.99 1.48
C ALA A 152 -6.64 13.61 0.83
N VAL A 153 -6.07 12.67 1.56
CA VAL A 153 -6.02 11.24 1.21
C VAL A 153 -6.72 10.42 2.30
N ILE A 154 -7.60 9.52 1.87
CA ILE A 154 -8.31 8.56 2.71
C ILE A 154 -7.91 7.15 2.24
N SER A 155 -7.18 6.43 3.08
CA SER A 155 -6.74 5.05 2.80
C SER A 155 -6.47 4.30 4.10
N ALA A 156 -6.64 2.98 4.08
CA ALA A 156 -6.14 2.09 5.13
C ALA A 156 -4.70 1.63 4.88
N VAL A 157 -4.16 1.90 3.69
CA VAL A 157 -2.85 1.44 3.23
C VAL A 157 -1.78 2.51 3.46
N ASP A 158 -0.77 2.21 4.26
CA ASP A 158 0.27 3.17 4.63
C ASP A 158 1.09 3.67 3.42
N LEU A 159 1.27 2.83 2.38
CA LEU A 159 1.91 3.23 1.14
C LEU A 159 1.16 4.40 0.48
N ILE A 160 -0.15 4.30 0.38
CA ILE A 160 -1.02 5.32 -0.23
C ILE A 160 -1.03 6.60 0.62
N LYS A 161 -1.10 6.46 1.96
CA LYS A 161 -0.98 7.60 2.88
C LYS A 161 0.36 8.31 2.71
N GLY A 162 1.46 7.55 2.62
CA GLY A 162 2.81 8.09 2.40
C GLY A 162 2.94 8.84 1.08
N ILE A 163 2.40 8.31 -0.02
CA ILE A 163 2.34 9.01 -1.31
C ILE A 163 1.52 10.30 -1.18
N GLY A 164 0.37 10.24 -0.49
CA GLY A 164 -0.46 11.41 -0.22
C GLY A 164 0.30 12.51 0.52
N ILE A 165 1.05 12.17 1.57
CA ILE A 165 1.89 13.12 2.31
C ILE A 165 2.91 13.79 1.40
N TYR A 166 3.61 13.02 0.55
CA TYR A 166 4.56 13.59 -0.41
C TYR A 166 3.90 14.43 -1.49
N ALA A 167 2.65 14.12 -1.85
CA ALA A 167 1.84 14.94 -2.73
C ALA A 167 1.26 16.20 -2.06
N GLY A 168 1.52 16.41 -0.76
CA GLY A 168 1.03 17.56 0.01
C GLY A 168 -0.44 17.43 0.43
N LEU A 169 -0.95 16.21 0.54
CA LEU A 169 -2.30 15.90 1.01
C LEU A 169 -2.32 15.64 2.52
N ASP A 170 -3.39 16.06 3.17
CA ASP A 170 -3.66 15.71 4.55
C ASP A 170 -4.16 14.25 4.63
N VAL A 171 -3.62 13.48 5.57
CA VAL A 171 -4.12 12.11 5.82
C VAL A 171 -5.33 12.17 6.73
N ILE A 172 -6.44 11.57 6.29
CA ILE A 172 -7.65 11.44 7.10
C ILE A 172 -7.80 9.99 7.53
N GLU A 173 -7.76 9.79 8.86
CA GLU A 173 -7.98 8.48 9.46
C GLU A 173 -9.50 8.24 9.64
N VAL A 174 -9.96 7.10 9.16
CA VAL A 174 -11.36 6.68 9.27
C VAL A 174 -11.46 5.50 10.23
N PRO A 175 -12.20 5.63 11.33
CA PRO A 175 -12.40 4.52 12.27
C PRO A 175 -12.99 3.28 11.58
N GLY A 176 -12.36 2.12 11.79
CA GLY A 176 -12.77 0.87 11.16
C GLY A 176 -12.36 0.74 9.68
N ALA A 177 -11.53 1.63 9.15
CA ALA A 177 -10.94 1.45 7.84
C ALA A 177 -9.86 0.36 7.89
N THR A 178 -10.03 -0.68 7.07
CA THR A 178 -9.07 -1.77 6.85
C THR A 178 -8.74 -1.88 5.36
N GLY A 179 -7.74 -2.71 5.00
CA GLY A 179 -7.46 -3.09 3.61
C GLY A 179 -8.38 -4.21 3.10
N TYR A 180 -9.24 -4.79 3.94
CA TYR A 180 -10.00 -6.00 3.66
C TYR A 180 -11.50 -5.73 3.45
N LEU A 181 -12.25 -6.83 3.21
CA LEU A 181 -13.70 -6.79 2.93
C LEU A 181 -14.52 -6.14 4.05
N ASP A 182 -14.07 -6.22 5.29
CA ASP A 182 -14.72 -5.64 6.47
C ASP A 182 -14.50 -4.14 6.66
N THR A 183 -13.78 -3.48 5.75
CA THR A 183 -13.48 -2.04 5.85
C THR A 183 -14.76 -1.19 5.99
N ASN A 184 -14.64 -0.06 6.68
CA ASN A 184 -15.72 0.91 6.82
C ASN A 184 -15.89 1.75 5.53
N TYR A 185 -16.55 1.16 4.51
CA TYR A 185 -16.81 1.81 3.22
C TYR A 185 -17.56 3.13 3.37
N LYS A 186 -18.66 3.10 4.13
CA LYS A 186 -19.53 4.27 4.32
C LYS A 186 -18.81 5.41 5.02
N GLY A 187 -18.08 5.09 6.10
CA GLY A 187 -17.26 6.08 6.82
C GLY A 187 -16.19 6.75 5.95
N LYS A 188 -15.61 6.01 4.98
CA LYS A 188 -14.68 6.59 4.00
C LYS A 188 -15.39 7.61 3.09
N GLY A 189 -16.61 7.30 2.60
CA GLY A 189 -17.41 8.22 1.78
C GLY A 189 -17.83 9.47 2.55
N GLU A 190 -18.29 9.30 3.80
CA GLU A 190 -18.67 10.41 4.70
C GLU A 190 -17.48 11.32 5.00
N ALA A 191 -16.31 10.75 5.31
CA ALA A 191 -15.08 11.50 5.55
C ALA A 191 -14.61 12.27 4.31
N ALA A 192 -14.84 11.74 3.11
CA ALA A 192 -14.53 12.45 1.86
C ALA A 192 -15.41 13.69 1.69
N LEU A 193 -16.71 13.58 1.93
CA LEU A 193 -17.64 14.72 1.88
C LEU A 193 -17.31 15.78 2.93
N GLU A 194 -16.95 15.37 4.15
CA GLU A 194 -16.51 16.28 5.20
C GLU A 194 -15.23 17.02 4.79
N ALA A 195 -14.25 16.31 4.27
CA ALA A 195 -13.00 16.92 3.80
C ALA A 195 -13.22 17.94 2.69
N LEU A 196 -14.13 17.66 1.74
CA LEU A 196 -14.45 18.55 0.62
C LEU A 196 -15.15 19.85 1.05
N GLN A 197 -15.65 19.97 2.27
CA GLN A 197 -16.16 21.24 2.78
C GLN A 197 -15.08 22.33 2.93
N SER A 198 -13.82 21.93 3.04
CA SER A 198 -12.69 22.86 3.26
C SER A 198 -11.48 22.60 2.35
N ARG A 199 -11.55 21.62 1.48
CA ARG A 199 -10.47 21.23 0.55
C ARG A 199 -11.01 21.08 -0.85
N ASP A 200 -10.13 21.28 -1.84
CA ASP A 200 -10.47 21.23 -3.26
C ASP A 200 -10.48 19.81 -3.83
N PHE A 201 -9.78 18.85 -3.16
CA PHE A 201 -9.54 17.52 -3.69
C PHE A 201 -9.52 16.46 -2.59
N VAL A 202 -10.08 15.28 -2.86
CA VAL A 202 -9.94 14.10 -2.01
C VAL A 202 -9.55 12.89 -2.87
N TYR A 203 -8.47 12.21 -2.47
CA TYR A 203 -8.12 10.89 -2.98
C TYR A 203 -8.63 9.85 -2.00
N LEU A 204 -9.67 9.10 -2.40
CA LEU A 204 -10.26 8.03 -1.59
C LEU A 204 -9.87 6.68 -2.18
N HIS A 205 -9.27 5.84 -1.35
CA HIS A 205 -8.77 4.52 -1.74
C HIS A 205 -9.46 3.39 -0.98
N VAL A 206 -9.79 2.32 -1.69
CA VAL A 206 -10.32 1.06 -1.16
C VAL A 206 -9.55 -0.11 -1.73
N GLU A 207 -8.87 -0.86 -0.88
CA GLU A 207 -8.02 -2.01 -1.21
C GLU A 207 -8.79 -3.32 -1.37
N ALA A 208 -9.94 -3.43 -0.72
CA ALA A 208 -10.67 -4.70 -0.55
C ALA A 208 -10.91 -5.52 -1.83
N PRO A 209 -11.23 -4.94 -3.01
CA PRO A 209 -11.36 -5.72 -4.25
C PRO A 209 -10.04 -6.36 -4.72
N ASP A 210 -8.91 -5.73 -4.42
CA ASP A 210 -7.57 -6.22 -4.74
C ASP A 210 -7.19 -7.38 -3.82
N GLU A 211 -7.31 -7.20 -2.52
CA GLU A 211 -7.02 -8.23 -1.51
C GLU A 211 -7.90 -9.49 -1.70
N ALA A 212 -9.19 -9.32 -2.01
CA ALA A 212 -10.07 -10.43 -2.34
C ALA A 212 -9.59 -11.21 -3.58
N ALA A 213 -9.05 -10.50 -4.58
CA ALA A 213 -8.51 -11.13 -5.78
C ALA A 213 -7.19 -11.85 -5.52
N HIS A 214 -6.30 -11.31 -4.70
CA HIS A 214 -5.09 -11.96 -4.23
C HIS A 214 -5.40 -13.24 -3.43
N GLY A 215 -6.48 -13.22 -2.63
CA GLY A 215 -7.00 -14.39 -1.92
C GLY A 215 -7.69 -15.41 -2.82
N GLY A 216 -7.85 -15.15 -4.12
CA GLY A 216 -8.51 -16.06 -5.07
C GLY A 216 -10.02 -16.16 -4.91
N SER A 217 -10.66 -15.28 -4.12
CA SER A 217 -12.09 -15.31 -3.85
C SER A 217 -12.89 -14.42 -4.81
N LEU A 218 -13.56 -15.03 -5.77
CA LEU A 218 -14.46 -14.31 -6.68
C LEU A 218 -15.66 -13.71 -5.96
N THR A 219 -16.22 -14.43 -4.99
CA THR A 219 -17.38 -13.98 -4.21
C THR A 219 -17.04 -12.73 -3.43
N ASP A 220 -15.93 -12.73 -2.70
CA ASP A 220 -15.50 -11.58 -1.89
C ASP A 220 -15.16 -10.38 -2.77
N LYS A 221 -14.56 -10.62 -3.95
CA LYS A 221 -14.26 -9.54 -4.90
C LYS A 221 -15.53 -8.87 -5.42
N ILE A 222 -16.55 -9.65 -5.78
CA ILE A 222 -17.85 -9.12 -6.21
C ILE A 222 -18.48 -8.32 -5.07
N GLU A 223 -18.52 -8.87 -3.85
CA GLU A 223 -19.07 -8.19 -2.67
C GLU A 223 -18.32 -6.88 -2.40
N ALA A 224 -16.99 -6.88 -2.47
CA ALA A 224 -16.17 -5.68 -2.27
C ALA A 224 -16.50 -4.58 -3.28
N ILE A 225 -16.70 -4.92 -4.56
CA ILE A 225 -17.07 -3.97 -5.63
C ILE A 225 -18.50 -3.45 -5.40
N GLU A 226 -19.45 -4.32 -5.08
CA GLU A 226 -20.83 -3.93 -4.80
C GLU A 226 -20.93 -3.00 -3.58
N ARG A 227 -20.18 -3.27 -2.51
CA ARG A 227 -20.10 -2.42 -1.33
C ARG A 227 -19.40 -1.10 -1.63
N PHE A 228 -18.34 -1.11 -2.44
CA PHE A 228 -17.70 0.11 -2.89
C PHE A 228 -18.68 1.00 -3.67
N ASP A 229 -19.39 0.44 -4.64
CA ASP A 229 -20.40 1.18 -5.42
C ASP A 229 -21.49 1.74 -4.51
N LYS A 230 -22.11 0.91 -3.69
CA LYS A 230 -23.23 1.31 -2.83
C LYS A 230 -22.81 2.26 -1.72
N ASP A 231 -21.77 1.89 -0.95
CA ASP A 231 -21.48 2.51 0.34
C ASP A 231 -20.43 3.63 0.24
N VAL A 232 -19.56 3.65 -0.82
CA VAL A 232 -18.65 4.77 -1.08
C VAL A 232 -19.22 5.68 -2.15
N VAL A 233 -19.38 5.15 -3.38
CA VAL A 233 -19.85 5.96 -4.51
C VAL A 233 -21.26 6.50 -4.24
N GLY A 234 -22.17 5.64 -3.80
CA GLY A 234 -23.54 6.04 -3.42
C GLY A 234 -23.56 7.12 -2.35
N THR A 235 -22.75 7.00 -1.28
CA THR A 235 -22.65 8.02 -0.22
C THR A 235 -22.14 9.34 -0.77
N VAL A 236 -21.06 9.33 -1.56
CA VAL A 236 -20.49 10.55 -2.14
C VAL A 236 -21.45 11.20 -3.11
N MET A 237 -22.04 10.43 -4.04
CA MET A 237 -22.92 10.96 -5.08
C MET A 237 -24.26 11.48 -4.54
N ALA A 238 -24.72 11.00 -3.39
CA ALA A 238 -25.93 11.51 -2.75
C ALA A 238 -25.81 12.98 -2.33
N ASP A 239 -24.67 13.41 -1.86
CA ASP A 239 -24.49 14.70 -1.20
C ASP A 239 -23.48 15.65 -1.86
N ILE A 240 -22.60 15.17 -2.76
CA ILE A 240 -21.53 16.00 -3.34
C ILE A 240 -22.04 17.24 -4.07
N ALA A 241 -23.21 17.15 -4.70
CA ALA A 241 -23.82 18.27 -5.42
C ALA A 241 -24.20 19.44 -4.48
N SER A 242 -24.40 19.17 -3.19
CA SER A 242 -24.68 20.21 -2.19
C SER A 242 -23.48 21.11 -1.90
N LEU A 243 -22.26 20.64 -2.23
CA LEU A 243 -21.01 21.38 -2.07
C LEU A 243 -20.72 22.37 -3.23
N GLY A 244 -21.51 22.34 -4.29
CA GLY A 244 -21.34 23.19 -5.48
C GLY A 244 -20.87 22.42 -6.70
N ASP A 245 -20.11 23.08 -7.59
CA ASP A 245 -19.52 22.43 -8.75
C ASP A 245 -18.51 21.37 -8.37
N TYR A 246 -18.63 20.20 -8.94
CA TYR A 246 -17.77 19.05 -8.60
C TYR A 246 -17.39 18.23 -9.84
N ARG A 247 -16.32 17.46 -9.72
CA ARG A 247 -15.99 16.35 -10.62
C ARG A 247 -15.61 15.12 -9.83
N VAL A 248 -16.04 13.98 -10.28
CA VAL A 248 -15.70 12.66 -9.71
C VAL A 248 -15.01 11.84 -10.79
N LEU A 249 -13.81 11.37 -10.47
CA LEU A 249 -13.08 10.38 -11.26
C LEU A 249 -13.09 9.07 -10.47
N LEU A 250 -13.59 8.01 -11.08
CA LEU A 250 -13.62 6.65 -10.55
C LEU A 250 -12.84 5.72 -11.45
N LEU A 251 -11.88 4.98 -10.90
CA LEU A 251 -11.08 3.99 -11.62
C LEU A 251 -10.41 3.01 -10.63
N PRO A 252 -10.08 1.77 -11.05
CA PRO A 252 -9.06 0.97 -10.40
C PRO A 252 -7.67 1.50 -10.82
N ASP A 253 -6.65 1.24 -10.01
CA ASP A 253 -5.25 1.57 -10.33
C ASP A 253 -4.63 0.53 -11.29
N HIS A 254 -4.99 -0.73 -11.14
CA HIS A 254 -4.60 -1.86 -12.00
C HIS A 254 -5.64 -2.99 -11.95
N PRO A 255 -5.63 -3.91 -12.93
CA PRO A 255 -6.40 -5.14 -12.82
C PRO A 255 -5.70 -6.13 -11.90
N THR A 256 -6.48 -6.83 -11.07
CA THR A 256 -6.06 -7.99 -10.28
C THR A 256 -7.03 -9.15 -10.57
N PRO A 257 -6.82 -9.90 -11.67
CA PRO A 257 -7.72 -11.00 -12.01
C PRO A 257 -7.65 -12.12 -10.97
N VAL A 258 -8.80 -12.54 -10.45
CA VAL A 258 -8.92 -13.62 -9.45
C VAL A 258 -8.19 -14.90 -9.89
N ALA A 259 -8.30 -15.25 -11.19
CA ALA A 259 -7.64 -16.43 -11.73
C ALA A 259 -6.10 -16.37 -11.73
N LYS A 260 -5.54 -15.17 -11.61
CA LYS A 260 -4.07 -14.95 -11.57
C LYS A 260 -3.57 -14.66 -10.16
N MET A 261 -4.44 -14.18 -9.27
CA MET A 261 -4.11 -13.77 -7.90
C MET A 261 -2.94 -12.77 -7.84
N THR A 262 -2.76 -11.98 -8.90
CA THR A 262 -1.71 -10.95 -9.00
C THR A 262 -2.08 -9.91 -10.04
N HIS A 263 -1.38 -8.78 -10.02
CA HIS A 263 -1.61 -7.66 -10.91
C HIS A 263 -1.28 -7.98 -12.37
N THR A 264 -2.00 -7.32 -13.30
CA THR A 264 -1.67 -7.35 -14.72
C THR A 264 -1.47 -5.94 -15.27
N LYS A 265 -0.93 -5.83 -16.49
CA LYS A 265 -0.61 -4.56 -17.15
C LYS A 265 -1.69 -4.11 -18.15
N ASP A 266 -2.84 -4.75 -18.12
CA ASP A 266 -3.95 -4.38 -19.01
C ASP A 266 -4.49 -2.99 -18.65
N PRO A 267 -5.00 -2.21 -19.62
CA PRO A 267 -5.68 -0.96 -19.34
C PRO A 267 -6.89 -1.16 -18.43
N VAL A 268 -7.14 -0.17 -17.56
CA VAL A 268 -8.29 -0.17 -16.65
C VAL A 268 -9.37 0.80 -17.15
N PRO A 269 -10.66 0.53 -16.89
CA PRO A 269 -11.73 1.46 -17.18
C PRO A 269 -11.68 2.64 -16.20
N PHE A 270 -12.10 3.82 -16.68
CA PHE A 270 -12.38 4.95 -15.80
C PHE A 270 -13.68 5.63 -16.19
N VAL A 271 -14.28 6.34 -15.28
CA VAL A 271 -15.40 7.26 -15.54
C VAL A 271 -15.12 8.61 -14.90
N LEU A 272 -15.39 9.66 -15.65
CA LEU A 272 -15.36 11.04 -15.17
C LEU A 272 -16.76 11.63 -15.30
N ALA A 273 -17.28 12.19 -14.23
CA ALA A 273 -18.60 12.82 -14.19
C ALA A 273 -18.54 14.17 -13.45
N GLY A 274 -19.50 15.04 -13.69
CA GLY A 274 -19.69 16.30 -12.97
C GLY A 274 -19.60 17.55 -13.83
N SER A 275 -19.37 18.69 -13.20
CA SER A 275 -19.46 20.02 -13.80
C SER A 275 -18.40 20.26 -14.87
N GLY A 276 -18.83 20.67 -16.05
CA GLY A 276 -17.94 21.04 -17.17
C GLY A 276 -17.18 19.87 -17.79
N VAL A 277 -17.62 18.64 -17.57
CA VAL A 277 -17.09 17.46 -18.26
C VAL A 277 -17.64 17.40 -19.68
N ASP A 278 -16.76 17.27 -20.67
CA ASP A 278 -17.16 17.05 -22.06
C ASP A 278 -17.61 15.61 -22.27
N THR A 279 -18.92 15.40 -22.39
CA THR A 279 -19.53 14.09 -22.61
C THR A 279 -19.66 13.71 -24.07
N THR A 280 -19.24 14.57 -25.01
CA THR A 280 -19.42 14.34 -26.46
C THR A 280 -18.43 13.30 -26.98
N ALA A 281 -17.29 13.14 -26.35
CA ALA A 281 -16.23 12.27 -26.82
C ALA A 281 -16.45 10.79 -26.48
N ALA A 282 -17.13 10.46 -25.37
CA ALA A 282 -17.21 9.08 -24.88
C ALA A 282 -18.33 8.89 -23.82
N ALA A 283 -19.59 9.18 -24.16
CA ALA A 283 -20.70 8.84 -23.26
C ALA A 283 -20.89 7.32 -23.23
N ALA A 284 -20.95 6.74 -22.01
CA ALA A 284 -21.25 5.33 -21.80
C ALA A 284 -22.46 5.18 -20.87
N GLU A 285 -23.28 4.16 -21.12
CA GLU A 285 -24.46 3.87 -20.29
C GLU A 285 -24.12 3.03 -19.05
N GLU A 286 -22.92 2.42 -19.03
CA GLU A 286 -22.45 1.57 -17.94
C GLU A 286 -20.95 1.74 -17.70
N TYR A 287 -20.51 1.44 -16.47
CA TYR A 287 -19.10 1.39 -16.10
C TYR A 287 -18.59 -0.04 -16.18
N SER A 288 -17.96 -0.37 -17.30
CA SER A 288 -17.36 -1.69 -17.51
C SER A 288 -16.17 -1.61 -18.48
N GLU A 289 -15.30 -2.62 -18.47
CA GLU A 289 -14.19 -2.72 -19.44
C GLU A 289 -14.70 -2.79 -20.89
N VAL A 290 -15.88 -3.38 -21.10
CA VAL A 290 -16.49 -3.49 -22.44
C VAL A 290 -16.96 -2.12 -22.92
N ALA A 291 -17.66 -1.36 -22.07
CA ALA A 291 -18.12 -0.01 -22.40
C ALA A 291 -16.95 0.95 -22.58
N ALA A 292 -15.96 0.91 -21.69
CA ALA A 292 -14.75 1.74 -21.81
C ALA A 292 -13.98 1.47 -23.10
N ARG A 293 -13.84 0.20 -23.49
CA ARG A 293 -13.19 -0.18 -24.76
C ARG A 293 -13.95 0.30 -25.99
N LYS A 294 -15.29 0.24 -25.96
CA LYS A 294 -16.14 0.75 -27.04
C LYS A 294 -16.06 2.27 -27.22
N SER A 295 -15.79 3.01 -26.14
CA SER A 295 -15.64 4.46 -26.20
C SER A 295 -14.46 4.92 -27.05
N GLY A 296 -13.42 4.08 -27.17
CA GLY A 296 -12.19 4.42 -27.88
C GLY A 296 -11.31 5.45 -27.16
N LEU A 297 -11.74 5.99 -26.01
CA LEU A 297 -10.97 6.96 -25.25
C LEU A 297 -9.86 6.26 -24.46
N VAL A 298 -8.61 6.65 -24.71
CA VAL A 298 -7.43 6.12 -24.01
C VAL A 298 -6.58 7.28 -23.49
N VAL A 299 -6.27 7.26 -22.22
CA VAL A 299 -5.37 8.23 -21.58
C VAL A 299 -3.99 7.63 -21.41
N THR A 300 -3.01 8.14 -22.15
CA THR A 300 -1.62 7.69 -22.12
C THR A 300 -0.66 8.89 -22.14
N PRO A 301 0.29 8.98 -21.20
CA PRO A 301 0.49 8.14 -20.04
C PRO A 301 -0.60 8.34 -18.96
N GLY A 302 -0.86 7.30 -18.14
CA GLY A 302 -1.98 7.29 -17.20
C GLY A 302 -2.03 8.47 -16.22
N HIS A 303 -0.88 9.02 -15.81
CA HIS A 303 -0.85 10.18 -14.89
C HIS A 303 -1.49 11.45 -15.46
N LYS A 304 -1.69 11.56 -16.77
CA LYS A 304 -2.44 12.67 -17.39
C LYS A 304 -3.94 12.67 -17.08
N ILE A 305 -4.43 11.60 -16.46
CA ILE A 305 -5.84 11.55 -16.03
C ILE A 305 -6.16 12.63 -14.98
N MET A 306 -5.15 13.10 -14.23
CA MET A 306 -5.32 14.22 -13.31
C MET A 306 -5.60 15.55 -14.05
N ASP A 307 -4.99 15.76 -15.22
CA ASP A 307 -5.28 16.93 -16.05
C ASP A 307 -6.74 16.90 -16.54
N LEU A 308 -7.23 15.70 -16.89
CA LEU A 308 -8.63 15.49 -17.27
C LEU A 308 -9.58 15.80 -16.10
N LEU A 309 -9.28 15.31 -14.89
CA LEU A 309 -10.07 15.60 -13.69
C LEU A 309 -10.12 17.11 -13.39
N VAL A 310 -8.97 17.77 -13.39
CA VAL A 310 -8.85 19.19 -13.02
C VAL A 310 -9.46 20.10 -14.07
N ASN A 311 -9.27 19.83 -15.37
CA ASN A 311 -9.68 20.70 -16.46
C ASN A 311 -11.02 20.26 -17.10
N GLY A 312 -11.54 19.07 -16.81
CA GLY A 312 -12.74 18.50 -17.42
C GLY A 312 -12.56 18.04 -18.88
N ARG A 313 -11.34 18.14 -19.41
CA ARG A 313 -10.96 17.76 -20.78
C ARG A 313 -9.48 17.36 -20.85
N LEU A 314 -9.14 16.55 -21.84
CA LEU A 314 -7.74 16.28 -22.18
C LEU A 314 -7.14 17.53 -22.84
N THR A 315 -5.99 17.97 -22.34
CA THR A 315 -5.21 19.09 -22.89
C THR A 315 -4.00 18.57 -23.66
#